data_62b92eab49a73a7e66e83946067b077f
#
_entry.id   62b92eab49a73a7e66e83946067b077f
#
_cell.length_a   1.000
_cell.length_b   1.000
_cell.length_c   1.000
_cell.angle_alpha   90.00
_cell.angle_beta   90.00
_cell.angle_gamma   90.00
#
_symmetry.space_group_name_H-M   'P 1'
#
loop_
_entity.id
_entity.type
_entity.pdbx_description
1 polymer ?
#
loop_
_entity_poly.entity_id
_entity_poly.type
_entity_poly.pdbx_seq_one_letter_code
_entity_poly.pdbx_strand_id
1 'polypeptide(L)'
;DLQHFLLEDEFRVLDRARKIKILQVNTKTLELFQAQDLAHLQQNLDLIFKQDMAKTHIQELISLWEGHTEFMSSTVNYTISGQRLDIQLRGTVIPGHEHDLSLLLITTEDITPYKTACRLEEKNRQLAESRFHFSPTSLWVEDFSRIKNRIDQLRLLGIEDFRTFLDVHPEFVRQCIEDILILDVNQATLALFKASDKETLLKNTHKIFAKEMVQTFREQLIELWNGNIHHQREAVNYALDGSIRHVLLQFTVFPDYKDDWSMVQVALTDITARK
;
A
#
# COMPACT_ATOMS: atom_id res chain seq x y z
N ASP A 1 34.16 11.42 23.25
CA ASP A 1 33.20 11.52 22.15
C ASP A 1 31.89 12.09 22.68
N LEU A 2 31.43 13.25 22.12
CA LEU A 2 30.22 13.96 22.56
C LEU A 2 28.97 13.04 22.47
N GLN A 3 28.92 12.25 21.43
CA GLN A 3 27.79 11.29 21.21
C GLN A 3 27.69 10.28 22.36
N HIS A 4 28.82 9.68 22.75
CA HIS A 4 28.87 8.75 23.87
C HIS A 4 28.47 9.41 25.19
N PHE A 5 28.99 10.61 25.45
CA PHE A 5 28.67 11.40 26.63
C PHE A 5 27.20 11.79 26.75
N LEU A 6 26.52 12.08 25.60
CA LEU A 6 25.10 12.43 25.57
C LEU A 6 24.17 11.19 25.65
N LEU A 7 24.63 10.05 25.15
CA LEU A 7 23.87 8.79 25.20
C LEU A 7 23.92 8.09 26.57
N GLU A 8 24.93 8.35 27.39
CA GLU A 8 25.07 7.74 28.74
C GLU A 8 23.98 8.21 29.72
N ASP A 9 23.36 9.36 29.48
CA ASP A 9 22.31 9.87 30.37
C ASP A 9 21.32 10.77 29.65
N GLU A 10 20.24 10.14 29.14
CA GLU A 10 19.14 10.85 28.45
C GLU A 10 18.50 11.94 29.34
N PHE A 11 18.58 11.81 30.67
CA PHE A 11 18.08 12.83 31.61
C PHE A 11 18.87 14.15 31.51
N ARG A 12 20.17 14.07 31.25
CA ARG A 12 21.01 15.27 31.06
C ARG A 12 20.63 16.06 29.82
N VAL A 13 20.19 15.38 28.78
CA VAL A 13 19.77 16.01 27.52
C VAL A 13 18.50 16.83 27.71
N LEU A 14 17.50 16.27 28.40
CA LEU A 14 16.28 16.98 28.72
C LEU A 14 16.49 18.16 29.66
N ASP A 15 17.38 18.01 30.65
CA ASP A 15 17.77 19.14 31.56
C ASP A 15 18.47 20.29 30.81
N ARG A 16 19.25 19.96 29.76
CA ARG A 16 19.86 20.96 28.89
C ARG A 16 18.88 21.61 27.93
N ALA A 17 17.94 20.84 27.37
CA ALA A 17 16.86 21.39 26.54
C ALA A 17 16.04 22.44 27.32
N ARG A 18 15.83 22.23 28.63
CA ARG A 18 15.16 23.19 29.51
C ARG A 18 15.93 24.50 29.72
N LYS A 19 17.24 24.51 29.46
CA LYS A 19 18.09 25.73 29.56
C LYS A 19 18.03 26.59 28.30
N ILE A 20 17.43 26.10 27.23
CA ILE A 20 17.19 26.88 26.02
C ILE A 20 16.22 28.00 26.36
N LYS A 21 16.65 29.24 26.14
CA LYS A 21 15.80 30.41 26.37
C LYS A 21 15.10 30.77 25.07
N ILE A 22 13.76 30.59 25.04
CA ILE A 22 12.93 31.03 23.93
C ILE A 22 12.79 32.56 24.05
N LEU A 23 13.33 33.29 23.08
CA LEU A 23 13.32 34.75 23.10
C LEU A 23 12.05 35.33 22.50
N GLN A 24 11.57 34.71 21.43
CA GLN A 24 10.40 35.16 20.68
C GLN A 24 9.72 33.99 19.99
N VAL A 25 8.42 34.06 19.86
CA VAL A 25 7.61 33.11 19.08
C VAL A 25 6.56 33.86 18.27
N ASN A 26 6.15 33.28 17.15
CA ASN A 26 5.03 33.79 16.39
C ASN A 26 3.68 33.21 16.90
N THR A 27 2.58 33.79 16.43
CA THR A 27 1.23 33.35 16.82
C THR A 27 0.95 31.88 16.47
N LYS A 28 1.50 31.40 15.34
CA LYS A 28 1.34 30.00 14.91
C LYS A 28 1.97 29.01 15.88
N THR A 29 3.12 29.33 16.46
CA THR A 29 3.76 28.51 17.50
C THR A 29 2.88 28.44 18.77
N LEU A 30 2.29 29.58 19.18
CA LEU A 30 1.38 29.59 20.32
C LEU A 30 0.12 28.76 20.07
N GLU A 31 -0.49 28.89 18.89
CA GLU A 31 -1.63 28.08 18.46
C GLU A 31 -1.28 26.57 18.46
N LEU A 32 -0.13 26.21 17.88
CA LEU A 32 0.33 24.82 17.75
C LEU A 32 0.44 24.14 19.13
N PHE A 33 1.09 24.80 20.08
CA PHE A 33 1.29 24.26 21.42
C PHE A 33 0.18 24.59 22.42
N GLN A 34 -0.85 25.31 21.98
CA GLN A 34 -1.98 25.77 22.80
C GLN A 34 -1.53 26.65 23.96
N ALA A 35 -0.54 27.51 23.71
CA ALA A 35 -0.06 28.50 24.67
C ALA A 35 -0.81 29.84 24.48
N GLN A 36 -1.07 30.54 25.57
CA GLN A 36 -1.73 31.85 25.53
C GLN A 36 -0.78 32.95 25.08
N ASP A 37 0.46 32.88 25.54
CA ASP A 37 1.54 33.82 25.25
C ASP A 37 2.91 33.15 25.44
N LEU A 38 4.00 33.91 25.20
CA LEU A 38 5.37 33.43 25.36
C LEU A 38 5.68 32.99 26.80
N ALA A 39 5.18 33.71 27.81
CA ALA A 39 5.42 33.38 29.22
C ALA A 39 4.75 32.06 29.61
N HIS A 40 3.52 31.85 29.14
CA HIS A 40 2.79 30.60 29.33
C HIS A 40 3.48 29.41 28.61
N LEU A 41 4.01 29.63 27.39
CA LEU A 41 4.80 28.62 26.67
C LEU A 41 6.06 28.24 27.46
N GLN A 42 6.83 29.24 27.90
CA GLN A 42 8.09 29.02 28.63
C GLN A 42 7.89 28.28 29.97
N GLN A 43 6.79 28.56 30.69
CA GLN A 43 6.45 27.89 31.95
C GLN A 43 6.03 26.42 31.79
N ASN A 44 5.63 26.00 30.59
CA ASN A 44 5.11 24.66 30.31
C ASN A 44 5.98 23.86 29.32
N LEU A 45 7.25 24.22 29.14
CA LEU A 45 8.15 23.50 28.23
C LEU A 45 8.34 22.04 28.59
N ASP A 46 8.23 21.68 29.86
CA ASP A 46 8.29 20.30 30.36
C ASP A 46 7.08 19.45 29.96
N LEU A 47 5.94 20.08 29.70
CA LEU A 47 4.77 19.40 29.13
C LEU A 47 4.91 19.16 27.62
N ILE A 48 5.62 20.05 26.92
CA ILE A 48 5.83 20.02 25.48
C ILE A 48 6.98 19.07 25.13
N PHE A 49 8.10 19.14 25.85
CA PHE A 49 9.31 18.37 25.63
C PHE A 49 9.38 17.19 26.59
N LYS A 50 8.99 16.01 26.11
CA LYS A 50 9.07 14.77 26.87
C LYS A 50 10.20 13.88 26.37
N GLN A 51 10.33 12.68 26.97
CA GLN A 51 11.42 11.75 26.69
C GLN A 51 11.48 11.32 25.22
N ASP A 52 10.34 11.32 24.49
CA ASP A 52 10.26 10.94 23.09
C ASP A 52 11.15 11.80 22.15
N MET A 53 11.46 13.05 22.56
CA MET A 53 12.31 13.93 21.77
C MET A 53 13.82 13.78 22.05
N ALA A 54 14.21 13.13 23.15
CA ALA A 54 15.61 13.13 23.61
C ALA A 54 16.59 12.63 22.56
N LYS A 55 16.28 11.53 21.88
CA LYS A 55 17.14 10.96 20.85
C LYS A 55 17.35 11.90 19.65
N THR A 56 16.29 12.56 19.22
CA THR A 56 16.33 13.52 18.11
C THR A 56 17.14 14.75 18.51
N HIS A 57 16.93 15.25 19.71
CA HIS A 57 17.64 16.41 20.23
C HIS A 57 19.16 16.17 20.39
N ILE A 58 19.57 14.94 20.74
CA ILE A 58 20.99 14.55 20.73
C ILE A 58 21.59 14.71 19.33
N GLN A 59 20.91 14.27 18.28
CA GLN A 59 21.38 14.38 16.90
C GLN A 59 21.47 15.84 16.44
N GLU A 60 20.54 16.69 16.85
CA GLU A 60 20.57 18.13 16.60
C GLU A 60 21.81 18.79 17.25
N LEU A 61 22.06 18.46 18.51
CA LEU A 61 23.23 18.97 19.23
C LEU A 61 24.55 18.48 18.60
N ILE A 62 24.62 17.24 18.16
CA ILE A 62 25.81 16.70 17.47
C ILE A 62 26.03 17.46 16.16
N SER A 63 24.99 17.69 15.37
CA SER A 63 25.09 18.43 14.12
C SER A 63 25.63 19.82 14.33
N LEU A 64 25.15 20.55 15.35
CA LEU A 64 25.69 21.88 15.71
C LEU A 64 27.14 21.80 16.21
N TRP A 65 27.50 20.78 16.99
CA TRP A 65 28.85 20.56 17.47
C TRP A 65 29.86 20.29 16.35
N GLU A 66 29.43 19.60 15.28
CA GLU A 66 30.24 19.34 14.08
C GLU A 66 30.41 20.57 13.19
N GLY A 67 29.81 21.70 13.59
CA GLY A 67 29.91 22.97 12.88
C GLY A 67 28.87 23.20 11.80
N HIS A 68 27.82 22.33 11.73
CA HIS A 68 26.70 22.61 10.85
C HIS A 68 25.86 23.76 11.38
N THR A 69 25.51 24.70 10.51
CA THR A 69 24.69 25.87 10.87
C THR A 69 23.21 25.66 10.64
N GLU A 70 22.84 24.53 10.05
CA GLU A 70 21.46 24.11 9.81
C GLU A 70 21.28 22.64 10.15
N PHE A 71 20.10 22.30 10.67
CA PHE A 71 19.67 20.92 10.85
C PHE A 71 18.17 20.78 10.61
N MET A 72 17.75 19.58 10.26
CA MET A 72 16.33 19.21 10.10
C MET A 72 16.10 17.88 10.78
N SER A 73 15.04 17.81 11.58
CA SER A 73 14.69 16.60 12.33
C SER A 73 13.19 16.38 12.36
N SER A 74 12.79 15.12 12.55
CA SER A 74 11.40 14.75 12.86
C SER A 74 11.34 14.29 14.31
N THR A 75 10.53 14.96 15.11
CA THR A 75 10.43 14.71 16.55
C THR A 75 8.99 14.60 17.01
N VAL A 76 8.79 14.19 18.26
CA VAL A 76 7.50 14.16 18.92
C VAL A 76 7.46 15.22 20.01
N ASN A 77 6.51 16.12 19.90
CA ASN A 77 6.22 17.09 20.95
C ASN A 77 4.77 16.89 21.43
N TYR A 78 4.38 17.66 22.44
CA TYR A 78 3.03 17.63 22.98
C TYR A 78 2.46 19.03 23.08
N THR A 79 1.15 19.19 22.93
CA THR A 79 0.52 20.43 23.33
C THR A 79 0.53 20.55 24.86
N ILE A 80 0.29 21.73 25.39
CA ILE A 80 0.13 21.94 26.85
C ILE A 80 -1.02 21.09 27.40
N SER A 81 -2.08 20.85 26.61
CA SER A 81 -3.19 19.96 26.98
C SER A 81 -2.84 18.46 26.90
N GLY A 82 -1.64 18.11 26.47
CA GLY A 82 -1.16 16.72 26.40
C GLY A 82 -1.43 16.00 25.08
N GLN A 83 -1.92 16.67 24.05
CA GLN A 83 -2.08 16.07 22.73
C GLN A 83 -0.71 15.85 22.08
N ARG A 84 -0.47 14.63 21.57
CA ARG A 84 0.77 14.28 20.86
C ARG A 84 0.81 14.91 19.46
N LEU A 85 1.95 15.51 19.14
CA LEU A 85 2.24 16.12 17.86
C LEU A 85 3.49 15.45 17.23
N ASP A 86 3.40 15.04 15.98
CA ASP A 86 4.55 14.71 15.14
C ASP A 86 5.01 16.03 14.49
N ILE A 87 6.22 16.49 14.81
CA ILE A 87 6.76 17.78 14.38
C ILE A 87 7.93 17.58 13.43
N GLN A 88 7.91 18.28 12.30
CA GLN A 88 9.11 18.54 11.50
C GLN A 88 9.76 19.82 12.05
N LEU A 89 10.99 19.70 12.49
CA LEU A 89 11.75 20.81 13.05
C LEU A 89 12.92 21.14 12.14
N ARG A 90 13.13 22.43 11.87
CA ARG A 90 14.33 22.95 11.23
C ARG A 90 14.95 23.99 12.14
N GLY A 91 16.24 23.85 12.45
CA GLY A 91 17.05 24.81 13.15
C GLY A 91 18.05 25.47 12.20
N THR A 92 18.20 26.79 12.30
CA THR A 92 19.19 27.56 11.54
C THR A 92 19.88 28.53 12.48
N VAL A 93 21.20 28.48 12.53
CA VAL A 93 22.01 29.48 13.29
C VAL A 93 21.93 30.81 12.56
N ILE A 94 21.57 31.87 13.26
CA ILE A 94 21.48 33.21 12.68
C ILE A 94 22.85 33.70 12.27
N PRO A 95 23.06 34.31 11.07
CA PRO A 95 24.33 34.84 10.63
C PRO A 95 24.97 35.78 11.64
N GLY A 96 26.25 35.54 11.92
CA GLY A 96 27.04 36.27 12.93
C GLY A 96 27.06 35.58 14.31
N HIS A 97 26.31 34.47 14.50
CA HIS A 97 26.29 33.70 15.74
C HIS A 97 26.82 32.25 15.57
N GLU A 98 27.60 32.01 14.50
CA GLU A 98 28.09 30.67 14.16
C GLU A 98 29.14 30.15 15.16
N HIS A 99 29.86 31.05 15.83
CA HIS A 99 30.90 30.67 16.76
C HIS A 99 30.41 30.37 18.18
N ASP A 100 29.36 31.04 18.61
CA ASP A 100 28.85 30.94 19.98
C ASP A 100 27.46 30.25 20.07
N LEU A 101 26.83 30.02 18.93
CA LEU A 101 25.49 29.42 18.81
C LEU A 101 24.43 30.13 19.68
N SER A 102 24.66 31.43 19.96
CA SER A 102 23.83 32.18 20.90
C SER A 102 22.44 32.53 20.37
N LEU A 103 22.23 32.43 19.05
CA LEU A 103 20.92 32.71 18.43
C LEU A 103 20.60 31.72 17.32
N LEU A 104 19.53 30.95 17.53
CA LEU A 104 19.00 30.01 16.57
C LEU A 104 17.54 30.37 16.21
N LEU A 105 17.22 30.26 14.94
CA LEU A 105 15.86 30.25 14.47
C LEU A 105 15.39 28.80 14.38
N ILE A 106 14.32 28.48 15.10
CA ILE A 106 13.65 27.17 15.02
C ILE A 106 12.31 27.35 14.32
N THR A 107 12.10 26.59 13.26
CA THR A 107 10.78 26.47 12.62
C THR A 107 10.20 25.10 12.91
N THR A 108 8.91 25.06 13.22
CA THR A 108 8.18 23.84 13.53
C THR A 108 6.97 23.72 12.61
N GLU A 109 6.80 22.55 12.04
CA GLU A 109 5.64 22.20 11.21
C GLU A 109 4.95 20.97 11.80
N ASP A 110 3.63 21.07 11.97
CA ASP A 110 2.81 19.93 12.40
C ASP A 110 2.61 18.97 11.23
N ILE A 111 3.29 17.84 11.28
CA ILE A 111 3.15 16.75 10.29
C ILE A 111 2.28 15.60 10.80
N THR A 112 1.58 15.79 11.93
CA THR A 112 0.68 14.77 12.51
C THR A 112 -0.41 14.35 11.53
N PRO A 113 -1.12 15.27 10.84
CA PRO A 113 -2.12 14.90 9.85
C PRO A 113 -1.55 14.04 8.72
N TYR A 114 -0.40 14.44 8.19
CA TYR A 114 0.30 13.69 7.14
C TYR A 114 0.71 12.29 7.60
N LYS A 115 1.40 12.17 8.74
CA LYS A 115 1.80 10.86 9.29
C LYS A 115 0.60 9.98 9.63
N THR A 116 -0.50 10.57 10.10
CA THR A 116 -1.72 9.83 10.40
C THR A 116 -2.36 9.27 9.13
N ALA A 117 -2.43 10.07 8.06
CA ALA A 117 -2.93 9.63 6.76
C ALA A 117 -2.06 8.48 6.19
N CYS A 118 -0.74 8.62 6.19
CA CYS A 118 0.17 7.56 5.73
C CYS A 118 0.03 6.26 6.55
N ARG A 119 -0.10 6.36 7.88
CA ARG A 119 -0.33 5.18 8.75
C ARG A 119 -1.65 4.50 8.46
N LEU A 120 -2.70 5.28 8.20
CA LEU A 120 -4.03 4.75 7.87
C LEU A 120 -4.01 4.05 6.50
N GLU A 121 -3.38 4.67 5.51
CA GLU A 121 -3.21 4.09 4.17
C GLU A 121 -2.44 2.76 4.23
N GLU A 122 -1.32 2.74 4.93
CA GLU A 122 -0.52 1.52 5.11
C GLU A 122 -1.31 0.42 5.83
N LYS A 123 -2.05 0.78 6.89
CA LYS A 123 -2.92 -0.17 7.59
C LYS A 123 -4.03 -0.72 6.69
N ASN A 124 -4.65 0.14 5.87
CA ASN A 124 -5.69 -0.28 4.93
C ASN A 124 -5.12 -1.19 3.85
N ARG A 125 -3.93 -0.89 3.32
CA ARG A 125 -3.21 -1.74 2.38
C ARG A 125 -2.92 -3.12 2.96
N GLN A 126 -2.34 -3.19 4.17
CA GLN A 126 -2.06 -4.47 4.85
C GLN A 126 -3.33 -5.28 5.14
N LEU A 127 -4.43 -4.59 5.49
CA LEU A 127 -5.72 -5.25 5.71
C LEU A 127 -6.30 -5.82 4.41
N ALA A 128 -6.20 -5.08 3.30
CA ALA A 128 -6.65 -5.55 1.98
C ALA A 128 -5.82 -6.76 1.51
N GLU A 129 -4.50 -6.70 1.63
CA GLU A 129 -3.60 -7.81 1.31
C GLU A 129 -3.89 -9.05 2.16
N SER A 130 -4.12 -8.85 3.47
CA SER A 130 -4.44 -9.96 4.37
C SER A 130 -5.79 -10.60 4.02
N ARG A 131 -6.81 -9.78 3.71
CA ARG A 131 -8.13 -10.28 3.30
C ARG A 131 -8.08 -11.08 2.00
N PHE A 132 -7.29 -10.64 1.03
CA PHE A 132 -7.05 -11.39 -0.19
C PHE A 132 -6.31 -12.70 0.10
N HIS A 133 -5.17 -12.61 0.78
CA HIS A 133 -4.25 -13.73 0.98
C HIS A 133 -4.86 -14.87 1.81
N PHE A 134 -5.61 -14.51 2.87
CA PHE A 134 -6.23 -15.47 3.81
C PHE A 134 -7.72 -15.72 3.54
N SER A 135 -8.26 -15.23 2.40
CA SER A 135 -9.62 -15.61 1.99
C SER A 135 -9.74 -17.13 1.88
N PRO A 136 -10.79 -17.76 2.42
CA PRO A 136 -11.01 -19.20 2.27
C PRO A 136 -11.42 -19.61 0.84
N THR A 137 -11.80 -18.65 0.02
CA THR A 137 -12.13 -18.87 -1.39
C THR A 137 -10.89 -18.71 -2.25
N SER A 138 -10.66 -19.59 -3.22
CA SER A 138 -9.60 -19.44 -4.21
C SER A 138 -9.84 -18.17 -5.04
N LEU A 139 -8.91 -17.22 -4.98
CA LEU A 139 -8.97 -15.93 -5.67
C LEU A 139 -7.77 -15.77 -6.60
N TRP A 140 -8.06 -15.34 -7.81
CA TRP A 140 -7.09 -14.96 -8.83
C TRP A 140 -7.31 -13.50 -9.21
N VAL A 141 -6.26 -12.77 -9.39
CA VAL A 141 -6.27 -11.44 -10.01
C VAL A 141 -5.56 -11.55 -11.35
N GLU A 142 -6.24 -11.15 -12.40
CA GLU A 142 -5.80 -11.35 -13.78
C GLU A 142 -5.93 -10.06 -14.59
N ASP A 143 -5.09 -9.90 -15.60
CA ASP A 143 -5.17 -8.83 -16.59
C ASP A 143 -5.68 -9.41 -17.92
N PHE A 144 -6.84 -8.91 -18.34
CA PHE A 144 -7.51 -9.27 -19.60
C PHE A 144 -7.43 -8.16 -20.66
N SER A 145 -6.57 -7.17 -20.48
CA SER A 145 -6.46 -6.03 -21.40
C SER A 145 -6.16 -6.44 -22.84
N ARG A 146 -5.33 -7.46 -23.02
CA ARG A 146 -5.04 -8.00 -24.38
C ARG A 146 -6.27 -8.62 -25.00
N ILE A 147 -7.06 -9.35 -24.22
CA ILE A 147 -8.33 -9.97 -24.68
C ILE A 147 -9.32 -8.87 -25.04
N LYS A 148 -9.45 -7.84 -24.21
CA LYS A 148 -10.29 -6.65 -24.49
C LYS A 148 -9.92 -6.02 -25.82
N ASN A 149 -8.63 -5.77 -26.04
CA ASN A 149 -8.14 -5.20 -27.30
C ASN A 149 -8.47 -6.07 -28.51
N ARG A 150 -8.33 -7.41 -28.42
CA ARG A 150 -8.73 -8.31 -29.50
C ARG A 150 -10.24 -8.27 -29.79
N ILE A 151 -11.05 -8.27 -28.76
CA ILE A 151 -12.52 -8.15 -28.90
C ILE A 151 -12.90 -6.83 -29.56
N ASP A 152 -12.29 -5.71 -29.13
CA ASP A 152 -12.56 -4.39 -29.71
C ASP A 152 -12.12 -4.29 -31.17
N GLN A 153 -11.01 -4.91 -31.54
CA GLN A 153 -10.58 -5.02 -32.94
C GLN A 153 -11.59 -5.76 -33.79
N LEU A 154 -12.15 -6.88 -33.34
CA LEU A 154 -13.17 -7.62 -34.07
C LEU A 154 -14.46 -6.79 -34.25
N ARG A 155 -14.84 -5.99 -33.22
CA ARG A 155 -15.98 -5.07 -33.34
C ARG A 155 -15.72 -3.98 -34.39
N LEU A 156 -14.51 -3.45 -34.44
CA LEU A 156 -14.10 -2.45 -35.45
C LEU A 156 -14.09 -3.07 -36.87
N LEU A 157 -13.82 -4.35 -37.01
CA LEU A 157 -13.90 -5.07 -38.28
C LEU A 157 -15.33 -5.45 -38.69
N GLY A 158 -16.34 -5.07 -37.89
CA GLY A 158 -17.75 -5.28 -38.19
C GLY A 158 -18.25 -6.70 -37.92
N ILE A 159 -17.56 -7.48 -37.07
CA ILE A 159 -18.06 -8.80 -36.64
C ILE A 159 -19.28 -8.56 -35.74
N GLU A 160 -20.43 -9.06 -36.13
CA GLU A 160 -21.69 -8.97 -35.35
C GLU A 160 -22.01 -10.30 -34.67
N ASP A 161 -21.83 -11.44 -35.34
CA ASP A 161 -22.05 -12.78 -34.78
C ASP A 161 -20.73 -13.37 -34.29
N PHE A 162 -20.39 -13.05 -33.03
CA PHE A 162 -19.17 -13.51 -32.40
C PHE A 162 -19.19 -15.03 -32.12
N ARG A 163 -20.37 -15.61 -31.92
CA ARG A 163 -20.50 -17.06 -31.71
C ARG A 163 -20.09 -17.83 -32.96
N THR A 164 -20.65 -17.47 -34.12
CA THR A 164 -20.27 -18.05 -35.41
C THR A 164 -18.81 -17.79 -35.76
N PHE A 165 -18.29 -16.58 -35.43
CA PHE A 165 -16.85 -16.28 -35.57
C PHE A 165 -15.98 -17.29 -34.82
N LEU A 166 -16.30 -17.58 -33.55
CA LEU A 166 -15.53 -18.53 -32.73
C LEU A 166 -15.66 -19.99 -33.22
N ASP A 167 -16.77 -20.35 -33.90
CA ASP A 167 -16.93 -21.69 -34.51
C ASP A 167 -15.99 -21.89 -35.69
N VAL A 168 -15.74 -20.83 -36.47
CA VAL A 168 -14.84 -20.84 -37.63
C VAL A 168 -13.38 -20.60 -37.24
N HIS A 169 -13.13 -19.92 -36.10
CA HIS A 169 -11.83 -19.51 -35.60
C HIS A 169 -11.51 -20.06 -34.19
N PRO A 170 -11.43 -21.39 -34.03
CA PRO A 170 -11.16 -21.97 -32.70
C PRO A 170 -9.79 -21.61 -32.13
N GLU A 171 -8.84 -21.21 -33.00
CA GLU A 171 -7.51 -20.70 -32.62
C GLU A 171 -7.61 -19.38 -31.83
N PHE A 172 -8.64 -18.56 -32.07
CA PHE A 172 -8.83 -17.30 -31.37
C PHE A 172 -9.04 -17.52 -29.85
N VAL A 173 -9.81 -18.57 -29.48
CA VAL A 173 -10.01 -18.91 -28.06
C VAL A 173 -8.68 -19.27 -27.39
N ARG A 174 -7.83 -20.05 -28.06
CA ARG A 174 -6.50 -20.43 -27.53
C ARG A 174 -5.59 -19.23 -27.37
N GLN A 175 -5.55 -18.32 -28.35
CA GLN A 175 -4.79 -17.09 -28.27
C GLN A 175 -5.25 -16.21 -27.09
N CYS A 176 -6.56 -16.12 -26.86
CA CYS A 176 -7.09 -15.38 -25.71
C CYS A 176 -6.69 -16.05 -24.37
N ILE A 177 -6.63 -17.37 -24.28
CA ILE A 177 -6.15 -18.08 -23.09
C ILE A 177 -4.66 -17.76 -22.84
N GLU A 178 -3.85 -17.72 -23.89
CA GLU A 178 -2.42 -17.36 -23.81
C GLU A 178 -2.20 -15.89 -23.45
N ASP A 179 -3.16 -15.01 -23.75
CA ASP A 179 -3.10 -13.59 -23.44
C ASP A 179 -3.50 -13.27 -21.98
N ILE A 180 -4.03 -14.22 -21.21
CA ILE A 180 -4.33 -14.02 -19.79
C ILE A 180 -3.02 -13.84 -19.02
N LEU A 181 -2.89 -12.68 -18.36
CA LEU A 181 -1.77 -12.45 -17.44
C LEU A 181 -2.26 -12.60 -16.00
N ILE A 182 -1.79 -13.61 -15.30
CA ILE A 182 -2.10 -13.81 -13.88
C ILE A 182 -1.22 -12.87 -13.06
N LEU A 183 -1.84 -11.88 -12.43
CA LEU A 183 -1.16 -10.88 -11.59
C LEU A 183 -0.91 -11.43 -10.18
N ASP A 184 -1.95 -12.03 -9.57
CA ASP A 184 -1.82 -12.62 -8.24
C ASP A 184 -2.78 -13.78 -7.98
N VAL A 185 -2.44 -14.60 -6.97
CA VAL A 185 -3.28 -15.70 -6.45
C VAL A 185 -3.13 -15.78 -4.93
N ASN A 186 -4.20 -16.19 -4.23
CA ASN A 186 -4.17 -16.32 -2.78
C ASN A 186 -3.81 -17.73 -2.30
N GLN A 187 -3.68 -17.91 -0.99
CA GLN A 187 -3.33 -19.20 -0.39
C GLN A 187 -4.35 -20.31 -0.66
N ALA A 188 -5.66 -19.96 -0.68
CA ALA A 188 -6.70 -20.94 -1.01
C ALA A 188 -6.58 -21.48 -2.43
N THR A 189 -6.09 -20.65 -3.37
CA THR A 189 -5.78 -21.10 -4.74
C THR A 189 -4.66 -22.13 -4.73
N LEU A 190 -3.57 -21.88 -4.02
CA LEU A 190 -2.45 -22.82 -3.91
C LEU A 190 -2.91 -24.14 -3.31
N ALA A 191 -3.72 -24.10 -2.24
CA ALA A 191 -4.29 -25.28 -1.62
C ALA A 191 -5.24 -26.07 -2.54
N LEU A 192 -6.15 -25.37 -3.27
CA LEU A 192 -7.10 -25.98 -4.20
C LEU A 192 -6.39 -26.76 -5.31
N PHE A 193 -5.32 -26.18 -5.86
CA PHE A 193 -4.56 -26.77 -6.95
C PHE A 193 -3.33 -27.57 -6.50
N LYS A 194 -3.12 -27.71 -5.19
CA LYS A 194 -1.98 -28.43 -4.60
C LYS A 194 -0.63 -27.95 -5.09
N ALA A 195 -0.49 -26.64 -5.27
CA ALA A 195 0.76 -25.98 -5.59
C ALA A 195 1.51 -25.60 -4.31
N SER A 196 2.84 -25.78 -4.28
CA SER A 196 3.69 -25.39 -3.15
C SER A 196 3.77 -23.87 -2.99
N ASP A 197 3.73 -23.16 -4.09
CA ASP A 197 3.89 -21.71 -4.18
C ASP A 197 3.34 -21.16 -5.50
N LYS A 198 3.26 -19.83 -5.58
CA LYS A 198 2.73 -19.11 -6.76
C LYS A 198 3.57 -19.40 -8.02
N GLU A 199 4.89 -19.44 -7.90
CA GLU A 199 5.76 -19.67 -9.05
C GLU A 199 5.53 -21.06 -9.67
N THR A 200 5.44 -22.09 -8.82
CA THR A 200 5.11 -23.46 -9.22
C THR A 200 3.73 -23.52 -9.90
N LEU A 201 2.73 -22.83 -9.35
CA LEU A 201 1.39 -22.75 -9.94
C LEU A 201 1.46 -22.15 -11.34
N LEU A 202 2.08 -20.96 -11.47
CA LEU A 202 2.16 -20.23 -12.75
C LEU A 202 2.90 -21.00 -13.84
N LYS A 203 3.98 -21.69 -13.52
CA LYS A 203 4.71 -22.54 -14.46
C LYS A 203 3.90 -23.75 -14.96
N ASN A 204 2.86 -24.14 -14.22
CA ASN A 204 2.06 -25.33 -14.51
C ASN A 204 0.59 -25.03 -14.82
N THR A 205 0.25 -23.79 -15.13
CA THR A 205 -1.15 -23.41 -15.48
C THR A 205 -1.75 -24.23 -16.60
N HIS A 206 -0.92 -24.67 -17.58
CA HIS A 206 -1.32 -25.55 -18.68
C HIS A 206 -1.86 -26.93 -18.20
N LYS A 207 -1.47 -27.39 -17.00
CA LYS A 207 -2.00 -28.62 -16.40
C LYS A 207 -3.33 -28.40 -15.71
N ILE A 208 -3.52 -27.19 -15.15
CA ILE A 208 -4.77 -26.77 -14.47
C ILE A 208 -5.86 -26.56 -15.52
N PHE A 209 -5.49 -25.93 -16.62
CA PHE A 209 -6.36 -25.56 -17.73
C PHE A 209 -6.26 -26.60 -18.85
N ALA A 210 -6.90 -27.75 -18.66
CA ALA A 210 -6.92 -28.83 -19.67
C ALA A 210 -7.93 -28.56 -20.82
N LYS A 211 -8.20 -29.55 -21.65
CA LYS A 211 -9.01 -29.42 -22.87
C LYS A 211 -10.43 -28.87 -22.61
N GLU A 212 -11.03 -29.19 -21.48
CA GLU A 212 -12.37 -28.75 -21.08
C GLU A 212 -12.45 -27.23 -20.87
N MET A 213 -11.31 -26.62 -20.52
CA MET A 213 -11.24 -25.17 -20.34
C MET A 213 -11.52 -24.40 -21.62
N VAL A 214 -11.06 -24.90 -22.77
CA VAL A 214 -11.25 -24.21 -24.07
C VAL A 214 -12.74 -23.95 -24.32
N GLN A 215 -13.60 -24.95 -24.05
CA GLN A 215 -15.04 -24.78 -24.21
C GLN A 215 -15.65 -23.84 -23.17
N THR A 216 -15.21 -23.96 -21.91
CA THR A 216 -15.67 -23.08 -20.83
C THR A 216 -15.26 -21.63 -21.09
N PHE A 217 -14.03 -21.42 -21.55
CA PHE A 217 -13.51 -20.10 -21.84
C PHE A 217 -14.14 -19.48 -23.11
N ARG A 218 -14.49 -20.31 -24.11
CA ARG A 218 -15.28 -19.85 -25.26
C ARG A 218 -16.59 -19.20 -24.84
N GLU A 219 -17.34 -19.85 -23.96
CA GLU A 219 -18.57 -19.29 -23.44
C GLU A 219 -18.32 -18.01 -22.58
N GLN A 220 -17.19 -17.94 -21.89
CA GLN A 220 -16.80 -16.73 -21.18
C GLN A 220 -16.52 -15.57 -22.13
N LEU A 221 -15.84 -15.79 -23.24
CA LEU A 221 -15.62 -14.77 -24.26
C LEU A 221 -16.93 -14.26 -24.86
N ILE A 222 -17.93 -15.14 -25.03
CA ILE A 222 -19.25 -14.75 -25.51
C ILE A 222 -19.97 -13.85 -24.48
N GLU A 223 -19.90 -14.17 -23.18
CA GLU A 223 -20.44 -13.30 -22.13
C GLU A 223 -19.76 -11.91 -22.17
N LEU A 224 -18.44 -11.87 -22.27
CA LEU A 224 -17.66 -10.64 -22.35
C LEU A 224 -18.00 -9.84 -23.62
N TRP A 225 -18.17 -10.51 -24.76
CA TRP A 225 -18.65 -9.87 -26.00
C TRP A 225 -20.01 -9.19 -25.80
N ASN A 226 -20.93 -9.83 -25.10
CA ASN A 226 -22.27 -9.30 -24.79
C ASN A 226 -22.28 -8.23 -23.69
N GLY A 227 -21.10 -7.89 -23.15
CA GLY A 227 -20.97 -6.88 -22.09
C GLY A 227 -21.21 -7.42 -20.68
N ASN A 228 -21.33 -8.75 -20.51
CA ASN A 228 -21.51 -9.37 -19.19
C ASN A 228 -20.17 -9.52 -18.48
N ILE A 229 -19.74 -8.48 -17.80
CA ILE A 229 -18.49 -8.41 -17.06
C ILE A 229 -18.56 -9.02 -15.65
N HIS A 230 -19.75 -9.53 -15.28
CA HIS A 230 -19.99 -10.30 -14.05
C HIS A 230 -20.80 -11.53 -14.41
N HIS A 231 -20.22 -12.71 -14.27
CA HIS A 231 -20.92 -13.96 -14.54
C HIS A 231 -20.37 -15.10 -13.69
N GLN A 232 -21.14 -16.16 -13.58
CA GLN A 232 -20.71 -17.38 -12.90
C GLN A 232 -21.08 -18.62 -13.73
N ARG A 233 -20.26 -19.66 -13.57
CA ARG A 233 -20.48 -20.95 -14.22
C ARG A 233 -19.79 -22.09 -13.49
N GLU A 234 -20.25 -23.31 -13.70
CA GLU A 234 -19.48 -24.47 -13.29
C GLU A 234 -18.38 -24.78 -14.30
N ALA A 235 -17.23 -25.19 -13.79
CA ALA A 235 -16.07 -25.57 -14.59
C ALA A 235 -15.37 -26.78 -13.99
N VAL A 236 -14.58 -27.45 -14.82
CA VAL A 236 -13.72 -28.56 -14.41
C VAL A 236 -12.26 -28.11 -14.58
N ASN A 237 -11.51 -28.17 -13.50
CA ASN A 237 -10.10 -27.89 -13.49
C ASN A 237 -9.34 -29.11 -12.92
N TYR A 238 -8.02 -29.10 -13.02
CA TYR A 238 -7.19 -30.18 -12.51
C TYR A 238 -6.15 -29.63 -11.52
N ALA A 239 -6.02 -30.26 -10.37
CA ALA A 239 -4.91 -29.94 -9.47
C ALA A 239 -3.59 -30.47 -10.05
N LEU A 240 -2.45 -29.98 -9.57
CA LEU A 240 -1.14 -30.37 -10.09
C LEU A 240 -0.81 -31.84 -9.89
N ASP A 241 -1.49 -32.51 -8.96
CA ASP A 241 -1.41 -33.96 -8.76
C ASP A 241 -2.32 -34.79 -9.70
N GLY A 242 -3.01 -34.11 -10.61
CA GLY A 242 -3.95 -34.71 -11.58
C GLY A 242 -5.37 -34.95 -11.04
N SER A 243 -5.67 -34.60 -9.76
CA SER A 243 -7.01 -34.76 -9.22
C SER A 243 -7.98 -33.74 -9.82
N ILE A 244 -9.20 -34.21 -10.16
CA ILE A 244 -10.25 -33.37 -10.73
C ILE A 244 -10.82 -32.45 -9.65
N ARG A 245 -11.09 -31.18 -10.04
CA ARG A 245 -11.77 -30.17 -9.25
C ARG A 245 -13.00 -29.68 -10.01
N HIS A 246 -14.17 -29.94 -9.47
CA HIS A 246 -15.39 -29.28 -9.91
C HIS A 246 -15.49 -27.95 -9.18
N VAL A 247 -15.51 -26.85 -9.90
CA VAL A 247 -15.50 -25.50 -9.31
C VAL A 247 -16.69 -24.68 -9.81
N LEU A 248 -17.21 -23.85 -8.93
CA LEU A 248 -18.06 -22.74 -9.32
C LEU A 248 -17.16 -21.53 -9.54
N LEU A 249 -16.98 -21.15 -10.79
CA LEU A 249 -16.20 -19.99 -11.22
C LEU A 249 -17.07 -18.74 -11.20
N GLN A 250 -16.63 -17.70 -10.53
CA GLN A 250 -17.20 -16.36 -10.58
C GLN A 250 -16.18 -15.42 -11.19
N PHE A 251 -16.55 -14.73 -12.27
CA PHE A 251 -15.74 -13.78 -12.99
C PHE A 251 -16.26 -12.38 -12.78
N THR A 252 -15.37 -11.42 -12.50
CA THR A 252 -15.73 -10.04 -12.25
C THR A 252 -14.62 -9.11 -12.74
N VAL A 253 -14.94 -8.19 -13.64
CA VAL A 253 -14.07 -7.04 -13.93
C VAL A 253 -14.27 -6.00 -12.83
N PHE A 254 -13.18 -5.48 -12.23
CA PHE A 254 -13.31 -4.45 -11.22
C PHE A 254 -13.91 -3.16 -11.79
N PRO A 255 -14.72 -2.42 -11.01
CA PRO A 255 -15.46 -1.25 -11.50
C PRO A 255 -14.62 -0.19 -12.20
N ASP A 256 -13.43 0.09 -11.67
CA ASP A 256 -12.54 1.13 -12.21
C ASP A 256 -11.78 0.68 -13.47
N TYR A 257 -11.86 -0.61 -13.84
CA TYR A 257 -11.16 -1.24 -14.96
C TYR A 257 -12.10 -1.78 -16.05
N LYS A 258 -13.34 -1.27 -16.11
CA LYS A 258 -14.35 -1.73 -17.08
C LYS A 258 -13.99 -1.42 -18.54
N ASP A 259 -13.23 -0.37 -18.75
CA ASP A 259 -12.89 0.10 -20.09
C ASP A 259 -11.74 -0.69 -20.72
N ASP A 260 -10.82 -1.19 -19.91
CA ASP A 260 -9.60 -1.87 -20.37
C ASP A 260 -9.44 -3.32 -19.93
N TRP A 261 -10.19 -3.77 -18.89
CA TRP A 261 -10.10 -5.07 -18.25
C TRP A 261 -8.73 -5.44 -17.70
N SER A 262 -7.91 -4.45 -17.37
CA SER A 262 -6.57 -4.68 -16.82
C SER A 262 -6.57 -5.23 -15.39
N MET A 263 -7.74 -5.29 -14.74
CA MET A 263 -7.90 -5.92 -13.42
C MET A 263 -9.23 -6.67 -13.33
N VAL A 264 -9.10 -7.98 -13.28
CA VAL A 264 -10.20 -8.95 -13.22
C VAL A 264 -9.98 -9.83 -12.00
N GLN A 265 -11.06 -10.16 -11.28
CA GLN A 265 -11.07 -11.17 -10.25
C GLN A 265 -11.78 -12.44 -10.73
N VAL A 266 -11.12 -13.58 -10.58
CA VAL A 266 -11.74 -14.90 -10.70
C VAL A 266 -11.75 -15.54 -9.33
N ALA A 267 -12.94 -15.90 -8.84
CA ALA A 267 -13.11 -16.65 -7.61
C ALA A 267 -13.58 -18.08 -7.93
N LEU A 268 -12.93 -19.08 -7.31
CA LEU A 268 -13.24 -20.48 -7.50
C LEU A 268 -13.68 -21.10 -6.17
N THR A 269 -14.91 -21.59 -6.13
CA THR A 269 -15.42 -22.37 -5.01
C THR A 269 -15.39 -23.84 -5.38
N ASP A 270 -14.69 -24.67 -4.60
CA ASP A 270 -14.65 -26.13 -4.80
C ASP A 270 -16.02 -26.73 -4.46
N ILE A 271 -16.65 -27.35 -5.46
CA ILE A 271 -17.93 -28.04 -5.35
C ILE A 271 -17.77 -29.54 -5.60
N THR A 272 -16.55 -30.08 -5.62
CA THR A 272 -16.26 -31.50 -5.92
C THR A 272 -17.02 -32.45 -4.99
N ALA A 273 -17.14 -32.10 -3.69
CA ALA A 273 -17.85 -32.91 -2.71
C ALA A 273 -19.40 -32.92 -2.92
N ARG A 274 -19.93 -32.04 -3.79
CA ARG A 274 -21.36 -31.94 -4.10
C ARG A 274 -21.76 -32.68 -5.38
N LYS A 275 -20.77 -33.17 -6.13
CA LYS A 275 -20.94 -33.96 -7.38
C LYS A 275 -20.74 -35.44 -7.12
#